data_5050356457d7ef641aef3872156f3340
#
_entry.id   5050356457d7ef641aef3872156f3340
#
_cell.length_a   1.000
_cell.length_b   1.000
_cell.length_c   1.000
_cell.angle_alpha   90.00
_cell.angle_beta   90.00
_cell.angle_gamma   90.00
#
_symmetry.space_group_name_H-M   'P 1'
#
loop_
_entity.id
_entity.type
_entity.pdbx_description
1 polymer ?
#
loop_
_entity_poly.entity_id
_entity_poly.type
_entity_poly.pdbx_seq_one_letter_code
_entity_poly.pdbx_strand_id
1 'polypeptide(L)'
;MIGIDEVDPAKLPTEISISALTLAELSSGPHAVSDDLERARRQDRIQRFEAEADVLAFESRCARAYGQVYAAVVATGRKARGNRSVDLMIAATAIVHELPLYTLNANDLHGLEDLIEIVDVSA
;
A
#
# COMPACT_ATOMS: atom_id res chain seq x y z
N MET A 1 -4.08 -7.83 1.74
CA MET A 1 -2.92 -7.27 2.45
C MET A 1 -1.64 -7.77 1.78
N ILE A 2 -0.71 -6.89 1.57
CA ILE A 2 0.57 -7.24 0.95
C ILE A 2 1.47 -7.89 2.00
N GLY A 3 1.89 -9.15 1.76
CA GLY A 3 2.89 -9.79 2.59
C GLY A 3 4.28 -9.26 2.25
N ILE A 4 4.95 -8.67 3.22
CA ILE A 4 6.28 -8.09 3.03
C ILE A 4 7.29 -9.15 2.57
N ASP A 5 7.12 -10.39 3.04
CA ASP A 5 7.98 -11.51 2.66
C ASP A 5 7.89 -11.89 1.19
N GLU A 6 6.81 -11.49 0.52
CA GLU A 6 6.58 -11.82 -0.89
C GLU A 6 7.15 -10.79 -1.84
N VAL A 7 7.66 -9.67 -1.31
CA VAL A 7 8.25 -8.60 -2.11
C VAL A 7 9.67 -8.97 -2.50
N ASP A 8 10.00 -8.83 -3.78
CA ASP A 8 11.37 -9.00 -4.27
C ASP A 8 12.18 -7.75 -3.88
N PRO A 9 13.15 -7.87 -2.94
CA PRO A 9 13.93 -6.71 -2.50
C PRO A 9 14.70 -6.02 -3.62
N ALA A 10 15.06 -6.76 -4.67
CA ALA A 10 15.79 -6.20 -5.80
C ALA A 10 14.96 -5.21 -6.61
N LYS A 11 13.63 -5.27 -6.49
CA LYS A 11 12.71 -4.38 -7.20
C LYS A 11 12.35 -3.14 -6.41
N LEU A 12 12.79 -3.05 -5.14
CA LEU A 12 12.49 -1.88 -4.31
C LEU A 12 13.55 -0.79 -4.48
N PRO A 13 13.14 0.49 -4.42
CA PRO A 13 14.10 1.58 -4.45
C PRO A 13 14.90 1.66 -3.14
N THR A 14 15.99 2.41 -3.16
CA THR A 14 16.83 2.63 -1.98
C THR A 14 16.10 3.42 -0.90
N GLU A 15 15.30 4.40 -1.31
CA GLU A 15 14.46 5.19 -0.41
C GLU A 15 13.02 4.80 -0.59
N ILE A 16 12.34 4.51 0.52
CA ILE A 16 10.96 4.02 0.52
C ILE A 16 10.10 4.95 1.36
N SER A 17 8.91 5.28 0.83
CA SER A 17 7.84 5.88 1.61
C SER A 17 6.69 4.88 1.70
N ILE A 18 6.00 4.87 2.82
CA ILE A 18 4.79 4.07 3.00
C ILE A 18 3.65 4.97 3.44
N SER A 19 2.43 4.57 3.08
CA SER A 19 1.24 5.26 3.56
C SER A 19 0.98 4.90 5.03
N ALA A 20 0.39 5.84 5.78
CA ALA A 20 -0.07 5.56 7.14
C ALA A 20 -1.07 4.39 7.17
N LEU A 21 -1.81 4.18 6.09
CA LEU A 21 -2.72 3.04 5.94
C LEU A 21 -1.96 1.72 5.84
N THR A 22 -0.85 1.70 5.11
CA THR A 22 0.03 0.54 5.04
C THR A 22 0.62 0.23 6.41
N LEU A 23 1.06 1.26 7.13
CA LEU A 23 1.55 1.09 8.50
C LEU A 23 0.46 0.51 9.40
N ALA A 24 -0.78 0.95 9.26
CA ALA A 24 -1.90 0.41 10.02
C ALA A 24 -2.11 -1.07 9.74
N GLU A 25 -2.08 -1.48 8.47
CA GLU A 25 -2.19 -2.89 8.10
C GLU A 25 -1.05 -3.73 8.67
N LEU A 26 0.18 -3.23 8.58
CA LEU A 26 1.35 -3.91 9.14
C LEU A 26 1.24 -4.04 10.65
N SER A 27 0.77 -2.98 11.33
CA SER A 27 0.62 -2.96 12.79
C SER A 27 -0.40 -3.96 13.30
N SER A 28 -1.39 -4.32 12.48
CA SER A 28 -2.37 -5.35 12.84
C SER A 28 -1.80 -6.76 12.71
N GLY A 29 -0.78 -6.95 11.89
CA GLY A 29 -0.23 -8.27 11.58
C GLY A 29 0.21 -9.10 12.78
N PRO A 30 0.98 -8.55 13.76
CA PRO A 30 1.38 -9.31 14.94
C PRO A 30 0.19 -9.83 15.76
N HIS A 31 -0.90 -9.08 15.78
CA HIS A 31 -2.11 -9.43 16.54
C HIS A 31 -3.02 -10.41 15.83
N ALA A 32 -2.74 -10.69 14.55
CA ALA A 32 -3.51 -11.64 13.75
C ALA A 32 -3.02 -13.07 13.87
N VAL A 33 -1.89 -13.30 14.56
CA VAL A 33 -1.29 -14.63 14.72
C VAL A 33 -1.18 -15.00 16.19
N SER A 34 -1.30 -16.31 16.49
CA SER A 34 -1.20 -16.83 17.85
C SER A 34 0.20 -17.34 18.18
N ASP A 35 1.04 -17.60 17.18
CA ASP A 35 2.41 -18.07 17.39
C ASP A 35 3.31 -16.91 17.84
N ASP A 36 3.94 -17.07 19.00
CA ASP A 36 4.77 -16.00 19.59
C ASP A 36 5.98 -15.67 18.74
N LEU A 37 6.59 -16.65 18.11
CA LEU A 37 7.76 -16.43 17.25
C LEU A 37 7.38 -15.63 16.01
N GLU A 38 6.26 -15.96 15.38
CA GLU A 38 5.77 -15.25 14.22
C GLU A 38 5.34 -13.81 14.56
N ARG A 39 4.71 -13.64 15.73
CA ARG A 39 4.35 -12.31 16.23
C ARG A 39 5.57 -11.43 16.41
N ALA A 40 6.63 -11.96 17.04
CA ALA A 40 7.87 -11.23 17.25
C ALA A 40 8.53 -10.87 15.91
N ARG A 41 8.50 -11.78 14.93
CA ARG A 41 9.05 -11.55 13.61
C ARG A 41 8.32 -10.42 12.89
N ARG A 42 6.98 -10.40 12.96
CA ARG A 42 6.17 -9.35 12.34
C ARG A 42 6.37 -8.01 13.02
N GLN A 43 6.50 -7.99 14.35
CA GLN A 43 6.76 -6.78 15.10
C GLN A 43 8.14 -6.18 14.76
N ASP A 44 9.16 -7.01 14.65
CA ASP A 44 10.51 -6.58 14.25
C ASP A 44 10.49 -5.96 12.85
N ARG A 45 9.72 -6.54 11.94
CA ARG A 45 9.58 -6.07 10.56
C ARG A 45 8.95 -4.67 10.50
N ILE A 46 7.92 -4.43 11.32
CA ILE A 46 7.28 -3.12 11.43
C ILE A 46 8.26 -2.08 11.92
N GLN A 47 9.03 -2.40 12.95
CA GLN A 47 10.02 -1.47 13.52
C GLN A 47 11.07 -1.09 12.49
N ARG A 48 11.51 -2.03 11.66
CA ARG A 48 12.47 -1.74 10.59
C ARG A 48 11.88 -0.81 9.54
N PHE A 49 10.63 -1.02 9.15
CA PHE A 49 9.98 -0.13 8.20
C PHE A 49 9.83 1.27 8.74
N GLU A 50 9.43 1.44 9.99
CA GLU A 50 9.31 2.76 10.59
C GLU A 50 10.65 3.47 10.70
N ALA A 51 11.74 2.73 10.92
CA ALA A 51 13.07 3.30 11.05
C ALA A 51 13.66 3.75 9.71
N GLU A 52 13.28 3.10 8.61
CA GLU A 52 13.91 3.30 7.29
C GLU A 52 13.02 4.02 6.28
N ALA A 53 11.70 4.03 6.48
CA ALA A 53 10.75 4.59 5.54
C ALA A 53 10.11 5.87 6.08
N ASP A 54 9.82 6.82 5.18
CA ASP A 54 8.96 7.94 5.51
C ASP A 54 7.51 7.48 5.52
N VAL A 55 6.76 7.87 6.57
CA VAL A 55 5.34 7.56 6.67
C VAL A 55 4.52 8.75 6.19
N LEU A 56 3.73 8.54 5.15
CA LEU A 56 2.91 9.58 4.53
C LEU A 56 1.50 9.54 5.12
N ALA A 57 1.07 10.67 5.69
CA ALA A 57 -0.25 10.78 6.29
C ALA A 57 -1.36 10.76 5.23
N PHE A 58 -2.50 10.15 5.56
CA PHE A 58 -3.70 10.27 4.76
C PHE A 58 -4.45 11.54 5.20
N GLU A 59 -4.27 12.59 4.43
CA GLU A 59 -4.82 13.92 4.74
C GLU A 59 -5.93 14.30 3.75
N SER A 60 -6.50 15.51 3.88
CA SER A 60 -7.63 15.92 3.06
C SER A 60 -7.32 15.92 1.56
N ARG A 61 -6.08 16.22 1.15
CA ARG A 61 -5.68 16.13 -0.26
C ARG A 61 -5.79 14.69 -0.77
N CYS A 62 -5.40 13.72 0.05
CA CYS A 62 -5.50 12.32 -0.29
C CYS A 62 -6.97 11.88 -0.39
N ALA A 63 -7.80 12.37 0.52
CA ALA A 63 -9.23 12.08 0.50
C ALA A 63 -9.89 12.60 -0.78
N ARG A 64 -9.52 13.79 -1.23
CA ARG A 64 -10.03 14.34 -2.49
C ARG A 64 -9.53 13.55 -3.70
N ALA A 65 -8.26 13.17 -3.71
CA ALA A 65 -7.70 12.34 -4.78
C ALA A 65 -8.37 10.96 -4.85
N TYR A 66 -8.81 10.44 -3.71
CA TYR A 66 -9.55 9.18 -3.65
C TYR A 66 -10.80 9.20 -4.54
N GLY A 67 -11.47 10.34 -4.65
CA GLY A 67 -12.62 10.47 -5.54
C GLY A 67 -12.29 10.16 -7.00
N GLN A 68 -11.15 10.63 -7.48
CA GLN A 68 -10.68 10.35 -8.84
C GLN A 68 -10.30 8.88 -9.01
N VAL A 69 -9.65 8.31 -8.00
CA VAL A 69 -9.27 6.89 -7.99
C VAL A 69 -10.52 6.02 -8.03
N TYR A 70 -11.49 6.34 -7.19
CA TYR A 70 -12.78 5.63 -7.15
C TYR A 70 -13.47 5.66 -8.52
N ALA A 71 -13.57 6.84 -9.12
CA ALA A 71 -14.20 7.01 -10.43
C ALA A 71 -13.49 6.19 -11.51
N ALA A 72 -12.16 6.16 -11.51
CA ALA A 72 -11.37 5.41 -12.49
C ALA A 72 -11.61 3.90 -12.37
N VAL A 73 -11.70 3.38 -11.13
CA VAL A 73 -11.95 1.96 -10.88
C VAL A 73 -13.36 1.58 -11.30
N VAL A 74 -14.36 2.38 -10.94
CA VAL A 74 -15.76 2.14 -11.31
C VAL A 74 -15.93 2.14 -12.83
N ALA A 75 -15.19 3.00 -13.54
CA ALA A 75 -15.23 3.05 -15.00
C ALA A 75 -14.77 1.74 -15.66
N THR A 76 -13.97 0.93 -14.97
CA THR A 76 -13.56 -0.40 -15.47
C THR A 76 -14.59 -1.49 -15.18
N GLY A 77 -15.70 -1.18 -14.51
CA GLY A 77 -16.72 -2.14 -14.09
C GLY A 77 -16.39 -2.85 -12.79
N ARG A 78 -15.29 -2.49 -12.12
CA ARG A 78 -14.89 -3.09 -10.84
C ARG A 78 -15.54 -2.35 -9.67
N LYS A 79 -15.61 -3.04 -8.53
CA LYS A 79 -16.17 -2.47 -7.30
C LYS A 79 -15.03 -1.91 -6.43
N ALA A 80 -15.25 -0.71 -5.89
CA ALA A 80 -14.27 -0.01 -5.04
C ALA A 80 -14.64 -0.17 -3.57
N ARG A 81 -14.86 -1.40 -3.09
CA ARG A 81 -15.31 -1.69 -1.72
C ARG A 81 -14.45 -2.73 -1.03
N GLY A 82 -14.63 -2.83 0.29
CA GLY A 82 -13.96 -3.82 1.11
C GLY A 82 -12.47 -3.56 1.19
N ASN A 83 -11.67 -4.61 1.11
CA ASN A 83 -10.22 -4.50 1.16
C ASN A 83 -9.65 -3.63 0.05
N ARG A 84 -10.35 -3.55 -1.08
CA ARG A 84 -9.94 -2.70 -2.20
C ARG A 84 -9.99 -1.23 -1.85
N SER A 85 -10.90 -0.82 -0.96
CA SER A 85 -10.99 0.59 -0.53
C SER A 85 -9.67 1.08 0.09
N VAL A 86 -9.02 0.26 0.91
CA VAL A 86 -7.75 0.60 1.52
C VAL A 86 -6.66 0.72 0.46
N ASP A 87 -6.59 -0.22 -0.46
CA ASP A 87 -5.61 -0.18 -1.56
C ASP A 87 -5.77 1.08 -2.41
N LEU A 88 -7.02 1.49 -2.66
CA LEU A 88 -7.30 2.71 -3.41
C LEU A 88 -6.95 3.97 -2.63
N MET A 89 -7.08 3.96 -1.30
CA MET A 89 -6.63 5.07 -0.45
C MET A 89 -5.10 5.18 -0.46
N ILE A 90 -4.40 4.05 -0.49
CA ILE A 90 -2.94 4.03 -0.61
C ILE A 90 -2.53 4.61 -1.97
N ALA A 91 -3.21 4.23 -3.04
CA ALA A 91 -2.98 4.79 -4.37
C ALA A 91 -3.21 6.30 -4.40
N ALA A 92 -4.28 6.78 -3.77
CA ALA A 92 -4.58 8.21 -3.67
C ALA A 92 -3.45 8.97 -2.96
N THR A 93 -2.90 8.39 -1.90
CA THR A 93 -1.76 8.97 -1.18
C THR A 93 -0.54 9.10 -2.10
N ALA A 94 -0.24 8.07 -2.87
CA ALA A 94 0.88 8.09 -3.81
C ALA A 94 0.69 9.15 -4.90
N ILE A 95 -0.53 9.32 -5.41
CA ILE A 95 -0.85 10.33 -6.41
C ILE A 95 -0.57 11.73 -5.88
N VAL A 96 -1.03 12.03 -4.66
CA VAL A 96 -0.85 13.34 -4.03
C VAL A 96 0.63 13.68 -3.87
N HIS A 97 1.45 12.70 -3.55
CA HIS A 97 2.89 12.88 -3.35
C HIS A 97 3.70 12.67 -4.63
N GLU A 98 3.05 12.41 -5.76
CA GLU A 98 3.68 12.21 -7.06
C GLU A 98 4.77 11.11 -7.02
N LEU A 99 4.46 10.01 -6.34
CA LEU A 99 5.35 8.87 -6.19
C LEU A 99 4.82 7.65 -6.94
N PRO A 100 5.71 6.84 -7.53
CA PRO A 100 5.29 5.55 -8.06
C PRO A 100 4.74 4.65 -6.96
N LEU A 101 3.76 3.83 -7.29
CA LEU A 101 3.18 2.86 -6.35
C LEU A 101 3.76 1.48 -6.63
N TYR A 102 4.46 0.94 -5.66
CA TYR A 102 5.02 -0.42 -5.71
C TYR A 102 4.02 -1.37 -5.04
N THR A 103 3.62 -2.42 -5.75
CA THR A 103 2.55 -3.29 -5.30
C THR A 103 2.78 -4.75 -5.71
N LEU A 104 2.24 -5.68 -4.91
CA LEU A 104 2.12 -7.09 -5.28
C LEU A 104 0.86 -7.37 -6.09
N ASN A 105 -0.09 -6.44 -6.11
CA ASN A 105 -1.43 -6.62 -6.66
C ASN A 105 -1.73 -5.64 -7.79
N ALA A 106 -0.83 -5.56 -8.79
CA ALA A 106 -0.97 -4.62 -9.90
C ALA A 106 -2.31 -4.78 -10.63
N ASN A 107 -2.83 -6.01 -10.73
CA ASN A 107 -4.11 -6.26 -11.38
C ASN A 107 -5.29 -5.62 -10.65
N ASP A 108 -5.22 -5.49 -9.33
CA ASP A 108 -6.27 -4.87 -8.53
C ASP A 108 -6.31 -3.35 -8.72
N LEU A 109 -5.27 -2.79 -9.32
CA LEU A 109 -5.16 -1.35 -9.59
C LEU A 109 -5.42 -1.02 -11.05
N HIS A 110 -5.99 -1.96 -11.81
CA HIS A 110 -6.36 -1.73 -13.20
C HIS A 110 -7.33 -0.55 -13.32
N GLY A 111 -7.02 0.36 -14.23
CA GLY A 111 -7.75 1.60 -14.41
C GLY A 111 -7.02 2.82 -13.86
N LEU A 112 -5.96 2.63 -13.07
CA LEU A 112 -5.20 3.71 -12.45
C LEU A 112 -3.91 4.05 -13.21
N GLU A 113 -3.62 3.37 -14.30
CA GLU A 113 -2.36 3.49 -15.04
C GLU A 113 -2.11 4.91 -15.58
N ASP A 114 -3.19 5.65 -15.87
CA ASP A 114 -3.09 7.03 -16.34
C ASP A 114 -2.92 8.04 -15.21
N LEU A 115 -3.19 7.65 -13.98
CA LEU A 115 -3.12 8.53 -12.81
C LEU A 115 -1.81 8.39 -12.05
N ILE A 116 -1.19 7.22 -12.10
CA ILE A 116 -0.01 6.91 -11.30
C ILE A 116 0.80 5.79 -11.97
N GLU A 117 2.13 5.87 -11.84
CA GLU A 117 3.00 4.77 -12.25
C GLU A 117 2.85 3.62 -11.25
N ILE A 118 2.55 2.44 -11.75
CA ILE A 118 2.37 1.22 -10.94
C ILE A 118 3.50 0.26 -11.26
N VAL A 119 4.24 -0.14 -10.24
CA VAL A 119 5.38 -1.06 -10.37
C VAL A 119 5.04 -2.36 -9.64
N ASP A 120 5.01 -3.47 -10.39
CA ASP A 120 4.78 -4.80 -9.82
C ASP A 120 6.09 -5.29 -9.20
N VAL A 121 6.06 -5.56 -7.89
CA VAL A 121 7.23 -6.04 -7.14
C VAL A 121 7.09 -7.49 -6.71
N SER A 122 6.15 -8.22 -7.27
CA SER A 122 6.03 -9.65 -6.99
C SER A 122 7.28 -10.40 -7.47
N ALA A 123 7.69 -11.36 -6.67
CA ALA A 123 8.84 -12.20 -6.98
C ALA A 123 8.53 -13.20 -8.09
#